data_3f08c4645d1a4fe78b24990790b4e19b
#
_entry.id   3f08c4645d1a4fe78b24990790b4e19b
#
_cell.length_a   1.000
_cell.length_b   1.000
_cell.length_c   1.000
_cell.angle_alpha   90.00
_cell.angle_beta   90.00
_cell.angle_gamma   90.00
#
_symmetry.space_group_name_H-M   'P 1'
#
loop_
_entity.id
_entity.type
_entity.pdbx_description
1 polymer ?
#
loop_
_entity_poly.entity_id
_entity_poly.type
_entity_poly.pdbx_seq_one_letter_code
_entity_poly.pdbx_strand_id
1 'polypeptide(L)'
;DVCSSDLNVPRLMLGHSYWTTTPLSELRNIRCQLRDTLDKHQVGFWQTETCIMGNDEEIGGGNGFDHTMKTALYVARIIHHDIVYARAESWQWWRAIGGDYKDGLIREYTTDNNFLDGRVEDSKLMWALGNYSRFIRPGAVRLSVSAFDQTGALIPDGDTDQQGLMCSAYKNVDGTY
;
A
#
# COMPACT_ATOMS: atom_id res chain seq x y z
N ASP A 1 13.16 -14.55 30.70
CA ASP A 1 13.31 -13.30 29.92
C ASP A 1 14.61 -13.37 29.15
N VAL A 2 14.58 -13.89 27.92
CA VAL A 2 15.72 -13.75 27.01
C VAL A 2 15.72 -12.28 26.58
N CYS A 3 16.67 -11.53 27.08
CA CYS A 3 16.82 -10.14 26.74
C CYS A 3 17.17 -10.05 25.24
N SER A 4 16.29 -9.48 24.43
CA SER A 4 16.48 -9.33 22.98
C SER A 4 17.69 -8.47 22.59
N SER A 5 18.39 -7.90 23.58
CA SER A 5 19.59 -7.10 23.38
C SER A 5 20.81 -7.90 22.90
N ASP A 6 20.81 -9.21 23.10
CA ASP A 6 21.94 -10.09 22.74
C ASP A 6 21.78 -10.71 21.35
N LEU A 7 20.61 -10.58 20.75
CA LEU A 7 20.34 -11.02 19.39
C LEU A 7 20.53 -9.82 18.46
N ASN A 8 21.48 -9.90 17.58
CA ASN A 8 21.69 -8.88 16.51
C ASN A 8 20.55 -9.00 15.45
N VAL A 9 19.30 -8.97 15.92
CA VAL A 9 18.10 -9.10 15.12
C VAL A 9 17.44 -7.73 15.01
N PRO A 10 17.08 -7.28 13.81
CA PRO A 10 16.35 -6.02 13.63
C PRO A 10 15.06 -6.03 14.46
N ARG A 11 14.82 -4.95 15.19
CA ARG A 11 13.54 -4.76 15.86
C ARG A 11 12.51 -4.39 14.81
N LEU A 12 11.58 -5.29 14.55
CA LEU A 12 10.61 -5.15 13.48
C LEU A 12 9.23 -5.57 13.95
N MET A 13 8.24 -4.73 13.70
CA MET A 13 6.84 -5.05 13.85
C MET A 13 6.26 -5.44 12.50
N LEU A 14 5.54 -6.55 12.47
CA LEU A 14 4.77 -7.01 11.31
C LEU A 14 3.29 -6.75 11.59
N GLY A 15 2.56 -6.25 10.61
CA GLY A 15 1.14 -5.96 10.79
C GLY A 15 0.36 -5.95 9.49
N HIS A 16 -0.97 -5.96 9.63
CA HIS A 16 -1.92 -5.89 8.54
C HIS A 16 -2.75 -4.61 8.67
N SER A 17 -3.03 -3.96 7.54
CA SER A 17 -3.76 -2.67 7.50
C SER A 17 -5.28 -2.83 7.45
N TYR A 18 -5.84 -3.96 7.92
CA TYR A 18 -7.27 -4.22 7.90
C TYR A 18 -8.06 -3.27 8.80
N TRP A 19 -9.29 -2.93 8.38
CA TRP A 19 -10.26 -2.07 9.10
C TRP A 19 -9.74 -0.69 9.49
N THR A 20 -8.72 -0.19 8.81
CA THR A 20 -8.11 1.10 9.09
C THR A 20 -8.12 2.04 7.87
N THR A 21 -8.94 1.73 6.87
CA THR A 21 -9.00 2.45 5.59
C THR A 21 -10.12 3.48 5.53
N THR A 22 -11.11 3.38 6.43
CA THR A 22 -12.24 4.29 6.51
C THR A 22 -12.54 4.67 7.97
N PRO A 23 -13.03 5.89 8.22
CA PRO A 23 -13.12 7.01 7.29
C PRO A 23 -11.75 7.57 6.93
N LEU A 24 -11.64 8.34 5.85
CA LEU A 24 -10.37 8.91 5.37
C LEU A 24 -9.61 9.71 6.44
N SER A 25 -10.32 10.41 7.31
CA SER A 25 -9.72 11.14 8.42
C SER A 25 -8.95 10.23 9.39
N GLU A 26 -9.43 9.01 9.60
CA GLU A 26 -8.79 8.04 10.48
C GLU A 26 -7.65 7.28 9.78
N LEU A 27 -7.73 7.11 8.47
CA LEU A 27 -6.70 6.42 7.69
C LEU A 27 -5.30 6.96 7.97
N ARG A 28 -5.15 8.30 7.97
CA ARG A 28 -3.89 8.97 8.27
C ARG A 28 -3.57 8.95 9.76
N ASN A 29 -4.56 9.28 10.59
CA ASN A 29 -4.38 9.42 12.03
C ASN A 29 -3.86 8.12 12.67
N ILE A 30 -4.45 6.98 12.31
CA ILE A 30 -4.02 5.66 12.80
C ILE A 30 -2.56 5.38 12.41
N ARG A 31 -2.15 5.72 11.18
CA ARG A 31 -0.78 5.53 10.72
C ARG A 31 0.22 6.42 11.45
N CYS A 32 -0.15 7.65 11.71
CA CYS A 32 0.69 8.55 12.50
C CYS A 32 0.85 8.03 13.94
N GLN A 33 -0.22 7.57 14.57
CA GLN A 33 -0.16 7.00 15.92
C GLN A 33 0.70 5.74 15.98
N LEU A 34 0.58 4.87 14.96
CA LEU A 34 1.43 3.69 14.83
C LEU A 34 2.91 4.09 14.73
N ARG A 35 3.25 4.98 13.78
CA ARG A 35 4.60 5.51 13.61
C ARG A 35 5.16 6.06 14.92
N ASP A 36 4.43 6.95 15.59
CA ASP A 36 4.90 7.61 16.80
C ASP A 36 5.16 6.61 17.93
N THR A 37 4.36 5.54 17.99
CA THR A 37 4.56 4.44 18.92
C THR A 37 5.83 3.65 18.58
N LEU A 38 6.01 3.31 17.32
CA LEU A 38 7.16 2.53 16.86
C LEU A 38 8.47 3.31 16.97
N ASP A 39 8.46 4.60 16.62
CA ASP A 39 9.61 5.52 16.77
C ASP A 39 10.07 5.59 18.23
N LYS A 40 9.12 5.70 19.18
CA LYS A 40 9.41 5.70 20.61
C LYS A 40 10.14 4.44 21.07
N HIS A 41 9.86 3.30 20.45
CA HIS A 41 10.48 2.02 20.78
C HIS A 41 11.61 1.62 19.85
N GLN A 42 11.95 2.44 18.86
CA GLN A 42 12.97 2.16 17.84
C GLN A 42 12.72 0.84 17.10
N VAL A 43 11.49 0.66 16.63
CA VAL A 43 11.00 -0.54 15.94
C VAL A 43 10.62 -0.15 14.51
N GLY A 44 11.13 -0.86 13.51
CA GLY A 44 10.69 -0.76 12.12
C GLY A 44 9.30 -1.34 11.89
N PHE A 45 8.69 -1.05 10.76
CA PHE A 45 7.37 -1.55 10.41
C PHE A 45 7.31 -2.15 9.01
N TRP A 46 6.79 -3.36 8.92
CA TRP A 46 6.41 -3.99 7.66
C TRP A 46 4.90 -4.23 7.65
N GLN A 47 4.25 -3.66 6.67
CA GLN A 47 2.86 -3.99 6.34
C GLN A 47 2.91 -5.28 5.50
N THR A 48 2.55 -6.41 6.12
CA THR A 48 2.78 -7.74 5.55
C THR A 48 1.59 -8.36 4.87
N GLU A 49 0.40 -7.79 5.03
CA GLU A 49 -0.79 -8.22 4.28
C GLU A 49 -1.87 -7.14 4.27
N THR A 50 -2.41 -6.87 3.11
CA THR A 50 -3.68 -6.15 2.91
C THR A 50 -4.41 -6.77 1.73
N CYS A 51 -5.72 -6.89 1.86
CA CYS A 51 -6.63 -7.30 0.77
C CYS A 51 -7.90 -6.43 0.79
N ILE A 52 -8.77 -6.66 -0.18
CA ILE A 52 -10.09 -6.05 -0.21
C ILE A 52 -11.03 -6.84 0.70
N MET A 53 -11.67 -6.17 1.65
CA MET A 53 -12.65 -6.80 2.51
C MET A 53 -13.99 -6.97 1.79
N GLY A 54 -14.70 -8.07 2.09
CA GLY A 54 -15.95 -8.39 1.44
C GLY A 54 -17.07 -7.36 1.61
N ASN A 55 -16.99 -6.57 2.67
CA ASN A 55 -17.94 -5.53 3.03
C ASN A 55 -17.39 -4.09 2.86
N ASP A 56 -16.35 -3.91 2.06
CA ASP A 56 -15.81 -2.58 1.79
C ASP A 56 -16.79 -1.74 0.97
N GLU A 57 -17.45 -0.78 1.62
CA GLU A 57 -18.52 0.01 1.02
C GLU A 57 -17.99 0.99 -0.04
N GLU A 58 -16.78 1.51 0.13
CA GLU A 58 -16.20 2.51 -0.77
C GLU A 58 -16.07 1.98 -2.19
N ILE A 59 -15.66 0.74 -2.34
CA ILE A 59 -15.49 0.09 -3.64
C ILE A 59 -16.61 -0.88 -4.00
N GLY A 60 -17.67 -0.96 -3.15
CA GLY A 60 -18.79 -1.84 -3.35
C GLY A 60 -18.49 -3.31 -3.05
N GLY A 61 -17.67 -3.56 -2.03
CA GLY A 61 -17.23 -4.89 -1.62
C GLY A 61 -16.18 -5.51 -2.53
N GLY A 62 -15.70 -6.67 -2.15
CA GLY A 62 -14.60 -7.37 -2.80
C GLY A 62 -14.99 -8.29 -3.95
N ASN A 63 -16.26 -8.65 -4.08
CA ASN A 63 -16.71 -9.60 -5.10
C ASN A 63 -16.59 -9.04 -6.54
N GLY A 64 -16.34 -9.92 -7.49
CA GLY A 64 -16.18 -9.60 -8.89
C GLY A 64 -14.75 -9.16 -9.24
N PHE A 65 -14.55 -8.71 -10.47
CA PHE A 65 -13.28 -8.18 -10.96
C PHE A 65 -13.47 -6.73 -11.42
N ASP A 66 -12.61 -5.83 -10.96
CA ASP A 66 -12.71 -4.42 -11.33
C ASP A 66 -11.78 -4.08 -12.48
N HIS A 67 -12.36 -3.80 -13.65
CA HIS A 67 -11.65 -3.32 -14.83
C HIS A 67 -11.37 -1.83 -14.82
N THR A 68 -11.86 -1.10 -13.80
CA THR A 68 -11.72 0.35 -13.67
C THR A 68 -10.53 0.74 -12.80
N MET A 69 -10.29 2.04 -12.71
CA MET A 69 -9.28 2.59 -11.79
C MET A 69 -9.74 2.65 -10.33
N LYS A 70 -11.01 2.35 -10.03
CA LYS A 70 -11.57 2.59 -8.70
C LYS A 70 -10.84 1.82 -7.61
N THR A 71 -10.76 0.49 -7.74
CA THR A 71 -10.02 -0.36 -6.80
C THR A 71 -8.52 -0.03 -6.80
N ALA A 72 -7.94 0.23 -7.97
CA ALA A 72 -6.54 0.58 -8.09
C ALA A 72 -6.17 1.85 -7.32
N LEU A 73 -6.96 2.92 -7.45
CA LEU A 73 -6.75 4.18 -6.73
C LEU A 73 -7.02 4.03 -5.23
N TYR A 74 -8.02 3.26 -4.84
CA TYR A 74 -8.29 2.93 -3.46
C TYR A 74 -7.06 2.27 -2.79
N VAL A 75 -6.48 1.26 -3.43
CA VAL A 75 -5.30 0.56 -2.90
C VAL A 75 -4.04 1.45 -2.96
N ALA A 76 -3.84 2.20 -4.04
CA ALA A 76 -2.73 3.16 -4.13
C ALA A 76 -2.75 4.19 -2.99
N ARG A 77 -3.94 4.63 -2.57
CA ARG A 77 -4.11 5.49 -1.39
C ARG A 77 -3.67 4.79 -0.10
N ILE A 78 -3.99 3.51 0.08
CA ILE A 78 -3.55 2.74 1.24
C ILE A 78 -2.02 2.63 1.25
N ILE A 79 -1.42 2.24 0.11
CA ILE A 79 0.03 2.15 -0.04
C ILE A 79 0.71 3.47 0.34
N HIS A 80 0.19 4.58 -0.21
CA HIS A 80 0.73 5.91 0.09
C HIS A 80 0.72 6.19 1.60
N HIS A 81 -0.39 5.95 2.27
CA HIS A 81 -0.52 6.22 3.70
C HIS A 81 0.37 5.30 4.55
N ASP A 82 0.45 4.03 4.21
CA ASP A 82 1.31 3.09 4.93
C ASP A 82 2.80 3.47 4.79
N ILE A 83 3.24 3.85 3.60
CA ILE A 83 4.64 4.24 3.38
C ILE A 83 4.95 5.64 3.92
N VAL A 84 4.08 6.61 3.69
CA VAL A 84 4.35 8.01 4.04
C VAL A 84 4.14 8.27 5.52
N TYR A 85 3.03 7.80 6.09
CA TYR A 85 2.64 8.14 7.46
C TYR A 85 2.99 7.07 8.48
N ALA A 86 2.81 5.78 8.18
CA ALA A 86 3.28 4.71 9.05
C ALA A 86 4.77 4.41 8.87
N ARG A 87 5.42 4.94 7.82
CA ARG A 87 6.81 4.66 7.45
C ARG A 87 7.08 3.18 7.26
N ALA A 88 6.15 2.47 6.61
CA ALA A 88 6.34 1.07 6.28
C ALA A 88 7.57 0.89 5.38
N GLU A 89 8.48 0.02 5.79
CA GLU A 89 9.71 -0.33 5.06
C GLU A 89 9.48 -1.45 4.05
N SER A 90 8.38 -2.17 4.19
CA SER A 90 7.88 -3.19 3.26
C SER A 90 6.36 -3.11 3.18
N TRP A 91 5.83 -3.37 2.00
CA TRP A 91 4.39 -3.40 1.77
C TRP A 91 4.02 -4.61 0.92
N GLN A 92 3.09 -5.44 1.38
CA GLN A 92 2.72 -6.69 0.75
C GLN A 92 1.21 -6.74 0.54
N TRP A 93 0.83 -7.32 -0.58
CA TRP A 93 -0.54 -7.43 -1.03
C TRP A 93 -1.03 -8.88 -1.06
N TRP A 94 -2.22 -9.12 -0.65
CA TRP A 94 -2.96 -10.35 -0.85
C TRP A 94 -4.03 -10.11 -1.94
N ARG A 95 -3.96 -10.69 -3.15
CA ARG A 95 -3.05 -11.74 -3.61
C ARG A 95 -2.66 -11.51 -5.08
N ALA A 96 -1.59 -12.19 -5.54
CA ALA A 96 -1.09 -12.03 -6.91
C ALA A 96 -2.08 -12.58 -7.96
N ILE A 97 -2.57 -13.79 -7.79
CA ILE A 97 -3.51 -14.44 -8.70
C ILE A 97 -4.83 -14.64 -7.98
N GLY A 98 -5.90 -14.16 -8.56
CA GLY A 98 -7.26 -14.29 -8.03
C GLY A 98 -8.25 -14.72 -9.10
N GLY A 99 -9.34 -15.34 -8.65
CA GLY A 99 -10.48 -15.62 -9.51
C GLY A 99 -11.43 -14.43 -9.58
N ASP A 100 -12.65 -14.60 -9.12
CA ASP A 100 -13.69 -13.58 -9.18
C ASP A 100 -13.75 -12.70 -7.91
N TYR A 101 -12.62 -12.04 -7.62
CA TYR A 101 -12.48 -11.14 -6.48
C TYR A 101 -11.55 -9.97 -6.81
N LYS A 102 -11.83 -8.78 -6.30
CA LYS A 102 -11.12 -7.53 -6.65
C LYS A 102 -9.68 -7.45 -6.15
N ASP A 103 -9.26 -8.33 -5.28
CA ASP A 103 -7.91 -8.38 -4.75
C ASP A 103 -6.88 -9.06 -5.67
N GLY A 104 -7.33 -9.82 -6.67
CA GLY A 104 -6.43 -10.43 -7.64
C GLY A 104 -5.70 -9.37 -8.48
N LEU A 105 -4.36 -9.40 -8.47
CA LEU A 105 -3.57 -8.57 -9.40
C LEU A 105 -3.76 -9.08 -10.83
N ILE A 106 -3.83 -10.38 -10.98
CA ILE A 106 -4.11 -11.08 -12.23
C ILE A 106 -5.34 -11.95 -12.01
N ARG A 107 -6.30 -11.85 -12.92
CA ARG A 107 -7.45 -12.74 -12.98
C ARG A 107 -7.16 -13.90 -13.91
N GLU A 108 -7.44 -15.09 -13.44
CA GLU A 108 -7.40 -16.31 -14.23
C GLU A 108 -8.80 -16.71 -14.70
N TYR A 109 -8.87 -17.20 -15.94
CA TYR A 109 -10.07 -17.82 -16.53
C TYR A 109 -9.67 -19.21 -16.99
N THR A 110 -10.09 -20.23 -16.26
CA THR A 110 -9.83 -21.61 -16.63
C THR A 110 -10.88 -22.12 -17.59
N THR A 111 -10.46 -22.93 -18.57
CA THR A 111 -11.35 -23.55 -19.56
C THR A 111 -11.64 -25.01 -19.24
N ASP A 112 -10.91 -25.57 -18.28
CA ASP A 112 -11.09 -26.94 -17.81
C ASP A 112 -11.06 -27.06 -16.28
N ASN A 113 -11.51 -28.18 -15.77
CA ASN A 113 -11.54 -28.45 -14.33
C ASN A 113 -10.14 -28.80 -13.75
N ASN A 114 -9.14 -28.97 -14.59
CA ASN A 114 -7.79 -29.31 -14.18
C ASN A 114 -6.86 -28.10 -14.09
N PHE A 115 -7.35 -26.91 -14.46
CA PHE A 115 -6.60 -25.66 -14.48
C PHE A 115 -5.33 -25.71 -15.35
N LEU A 116 -5.35 -26.53 -16.43
CA LEU A 116 -4.23 -26.72 -17.34
C LEU A 116 -4.29 -25.81 -18.56
N ASP A 117 -5.47 -25.26 -18.84
CA ASP A 117 -5.70 -24.37 -19.97
C ASP A 117 -6.61 -23.21 -19.56
N GLY A 118 -6.38 -22.06 -20.18
CA GLY A 118 -7.15 -20.86 -19.87
C GLY A 118 -6.51 -19.59 -20.40
N ARG A 119 -6.97 -18.46 -19.89
CA ARG A 119 -6.39 -17.14 -20.17
C ARG A 119 -6.23 -16.35 -18.87
N VAL A 120 -5.33 -15.39 -18.90
CA VAL A 120 -5.11 -14.44 -17.83
C VAL A 120 -5.45 -13.03 -18.28
N GLU A 121 -5.88 -12.20 -17.34
CA GLU A 121 -6.17 -10.79 -17.53
C GLU A 121 -5.56 -9.99 -16.37
N ASP A 122 -4.85 -8.93 -16.69
CA ASP A 122 -4.28 -8.04 -15.70
C ASP A 122 -5.32 -7.05 -15.16
N SER A 123 -5.15 -6.62 -13.92
CA SER A 123 -5.99 -5.60 -13.30
C SER A 123 -5.29 -4.24 -13.32
N LYS A 124 -6.09 -3.16 -13.24
CA LYS A 124 -5.54 -1.82 -12.99
C LYS A 124 -4.81 -1.74 -11.65
N LEU A 125 -5.24 -2.56 -10.68
CA LEU A 125 -4.57 -2.72 -9.39
C LEU A 125 -3.14 -3.23 -9.54
N MET A 126 -2.90 -4.22 -10.41
CA MET A 126 -1.53 -4.70 -10.69
C MET A 126 -0.63 -3.56 -11.17
N TRP A 127 -1.12 -2.71 -12.05
CA TRP A 127 -0.36 -1.57 -12.56
C TRP A 127 -0.16 -0.47 -11.52
N ALA A 128 -1.15 -0.22 -10.65
CA ALA A 128 -0.99 0.73 -9.54
C ALA A 128 0.09 0.26 -8.57
N LEU A 129 0.06 -1.01 -8.14
CA LEU A 129 1.11 -1.61 -7.32
C LEU A 129 2.46 -1.61 -8.06
N GLY A 130 2.44 -1.89 -9.36
CA GLY A 130 3.61 -1.87 -10.24
C GLY A 130 4.33 -0.52 -10.25
N ASN A 131 3.61 0.59 -10.16
CA ASN A 131 4.22 1.93 -10.07
C ASN A 131 5.06 2.13 -8.79
N TYR A 132 4.72 1.44 -7.71
CA TYR A 132 5.57 1.42 -6.52
C TYR A 132 6.70 0.40 -6.67
N SER A 133 6.37 -0.88 -6.90
CA SER A 133 7.34 -1.99 -6.84
C SER A 133 8.40 -1.94 -7.95
N ARG A 134 8.10 -1.34 -9.10
CA ARG A 134 9.05 -1.20 -10.20
C ARG A 134 10.07 -0.09 -9.95
N PHE A 135 9.65 1.03 -9.39
CA PHE A 135 10.47 2.24 -9.30
C PHE A 135 11.10 2.44 -7.93
N ILE A 136 10.48 1.96 -6.86
CA ILE A 136 11.03 2.02 -5.51
C ILE A 136 11.77 0.70 -5.25
N ARG A 137 13.09 0.76 -5.28
CA ARG A 137 13.92 -0.44 -5.14
C ARG A 137 14.39 -0.66 -3.70
N PRO A 138 14.75 -1.89 -3.31
CA PRO A 138 15.30 -2.16 -1.99
C PRO A 138 16.46 -1.20 -1.65
N GLY A 139 16.39 -0.58 -0.49
CA GLY A 139 17.36 0.44 -0.06
C GLY A 139 17.03 1.87 -0.52
N ALA A 140 15.90 2.09 -1.23
CA ALA A 140 15.45 3.43 -1.57
C ALA A 140 15.14 4.25 -0.30
N VAL A 141 15.45 5.55 -0.35
CA VAL A 141 15.15 6.50 0.73
C VAL A 141 14.04 7.43 0.27
N ARG A 142 12.99 7.53 1.08
CA ARG A 142 11.91 8.49 0.83
C ARG A 142 12.39 9.92 1.07
N LEU A 143 12.07 10.79 0.14
CA LEU A 143 12.39 12.22 0.22
C LEU A 143 11.18 13.02 0.73
N SER A 144 11.45 14.18 1.31
CA SER A 144 10.41 15.17 1.61
C SER A 144 9.83 15.72 0.32
N VAL A 145 8.51 15.87 0.28
CA VAL A 145 7.78 16.42 -0.87
C VAL A 145 6.90 17.57 -0.38
N SER A 146 6.85 18.63 -1.19
CA SER A 146 5.88 19.72 -1.03
C SER A 146 5.12 19.88 -2.32
N ALA A 147 3.81 19.80 -2.27
CA ALA A 147 2.95 20.00 -3.43
C ALA A 147 2.11 21.27 -3.26
N PHE A 148 1.79 21.89 -4.38
CA PHE A 148 1.02 23.13 -4.42
C PHE A 148 -0.19 22.93 -5.33
N ASP A 149 -1.31 23.54 -4.98
CA ASP A 149 -2.49 23.54 -5.81
C ASP A 149 -2.36 24.50 -7.03
N GLN A 150 -3.41 24.56 -7.83
CA GLN A 150 -3.45 25.41 -9.03
C GLN A 150 -3.34 26.92 -8.72
N THR A 151 -3.58 27.31 -7.48
CA THR A 151 -3.45 28.71 -7.02
C THR A 151 -2.06 29.03 -6.47
N GLY A 152 -1.19 28.02 -6.37
CA GLY A 152 0.11 28.12 -5.74
C GLY A 152 0.07 28.00 -4.21
N ALA A 153 -1.06 27.64 -3.63
CA ALA A 153 -1.17 27.36 -2.20
C ALA A 153 -0.62 25.96 -1.88
N LEU A 154 0.12 25.87 -0.78
CA LEU A 154 0.65 24.58 -0.30
C LEU A 154 -0.51 23.63 0.03
N ILE A 155 -0.47 22.42 -0.55
CA ILE A 155 -1.39 21.35 -0.18
C ILE A 155 -1.12 20.99 1.30
N PRO A 156 -2.18 20.83 2.11
CA PRO A 156 -2.03 20.41 3.50
C PRO A 156 -1.10 19.20 3.60
N ASP A 157 -0.12 19.26 4.51
CA ASP A 157 0.95 18.27 4.71
C ASP A 157 1.94 18.12 3.55
N GLY A 158 1.80 18.91 2.49
CA GLY A 158 2.76 18.98 1.38
C GLY A 158 2.76 17.81 0.42
N ASP A 159 2.38 16.62 0.85
CA ASP A 159 2.41 15.40 0.05
C ASP A 159 1.04 14.69 -0.04
N THR A 160 0.03 15.13 0.71
CA THR A 160 -1.25 14.45 0.72
C THR A 160 -2.43 15.40 0.88
N ASP A 161 -3.22 15.52 -0.17
CA ASP A 161 -4.62 15.90 -0.11
C ASP A 161 -5.45 14.62 -0.09
N GLN A 162 -6.16 14.34 0.98
CA GLN A 162 -6.92 13.09 1.12
C GLN A 162 -8.00 12.89 0.05
N GLN A 163 -8.46 13.97 -0.57
CA GLN A 163 -9.46 13.94 -1.64
C GLN A 163 -8.89 14.27 -3.02
N GLY A 164 -7.61 14.53 -3.12
CA GLY A 164 -6.96 14.99 -4.34
C GLY A 164 -5.59 14.37 -4.56
N LEU A 165 -4.61 15.25 -4.72
CA LEU A 165 -3.24 14.83 -5.02
C LEU A 165 -2.57 14.18 -3.81
N MET A 166 -1.98 13.01 -4.05
CA MET A 166 -1.06 12.33 -3.13
C MET A 166 0.23 12.08 -3.88
N CYS A 167 1.33 12.58 -3.36
CA CYS A 167 2.64 12.46 -4.01
C CYS A 167 3.72 12.03 -3.01
N SER A 168 4.66 11.26 -3.50
CA SER A 168 5.84 10.84 -2.75
C SER A 168 7.03 10.72 -3.69
N ALA A 169 8.22 10.93 -3.19
CA ALA A 169 9.44 10.85 -3.96
C ALA A 169 10.46 9.97 -3.24
N TYR A 170 11.25 9.26 -4.02
CA TYR A 170 12.23 8.31 -3.51
C TYR A 170 13.54 8.46 -4.29
N LYS A 171 14.64 8.26 -3.59
CA LYS A 171 15.96 8.14 -4.20
C LYS A 171 16.44 6.71 -4.03
N ASN A 172 16.67 6.03 -5.13
CA ASN A 172 17.23 4.67 -5.16
C ASN A 172 18.73 4.66 -4.88
N VAL A 173 19.25 3.49 -4.54
CA VAL A 173 20.69 3.31 -4.25
C VAL A 173 21.57 3.64 -5.46
N ASP A 174 21.08 3.39 -6.67
CA ASP A 174 21.77 3.71 -7.93
C ASP A 174 21.70 5.20 -8.31
N GLY A 175 21.05 6.03 -7.49
CA GLY A 175 20.90 7.46 -7.69
C GLY A 175 19.72 7.87 -8.56
N THR A 176 18.90 6.94 -9.04
CA THR A 176 17.64 7.26 -9.76
C THR A 176 16.57 7.76 -8.79
N TYR A 177 15.60 8.52 -9.33
CA TYR A 177 14.49 9.13 -8.57
C TYR A 177 13.15 8.64 -9.13
#